data_b9a1bbcefcbb9f46f35194f6a2b11957
#
_entry.id   b9a1bbcefcbb9f46f35194f6a2b11957
#
_cell.length_a   1.000
_cell.length_b   1.000
_cell.length_c   1.000
_cell.angle_alpha   90.00
_cell.angle_beta   90.00
_cell.angle_gamma   90.00
#
_symmetry.space_group_name_H-M   'P 1'
#
loop_
_entity.id
_entity.type
_entity.pdbx_description
1 polymer ?
#
loop_
_entity_poly.entity_id
_entity_poly.type
_entity_poly.pdbx_seq_one_letter_code
_entity_poly.pdbx_strand_id
1 'polypeptide(L)'
;EDATEQEMRIACEAAQIWDLISSLPNGLDTMVGERGHRLSGGEKQRLAIARLLLKSPSIVILDEATAHLDSENEQLVHDALANALKGRTSIVIAHRLSTVREADQILVLEKGSIVERGNHIELIERGGLYSELYNRQDLSGTTN
;
A
#
# COMPACT_ATOMS: atom_id res chain seq x y z
N GLU A 1 6.99 -7.07 -23.41
CA GLU A 1 7.06 -5.77 -24.12
C GLU A 1 7.75 -4.80 -23.18
N ASP A 2 8.73 -4.09 -23.70
CA ASP A 2 9.46 -3.08 -22.94
C ASP A 2 8.59 -1.81 -22.83
N ALA A 3 8.43 -1.27 -21.63
CA ALA A 3 7.68 -0.05 -21.41
C ALA A 3 8.43 1.13 -22.04
N THR A 4 7.70 2.03 -22.68
CA THR A 4 8.26 3.28 -23.20
C THR A 4 8.65 4.23 -22.07
N GLU A 5 9.58 5.16 -22.32
CA GLU A 5 9.96 6.18 -21.35
C GLU A 5 8.75 7.00 -20.87
N GLN A 6 7.80 7.29 -21.77
CA GLN A 6 6.58 8.02 -21.43
C GLN A 6 5.68 7.22 -20.48
N GLU A 7 5.51 5.90 -20.68
CA GLU A 7 4.74 5.03 -19.79
C GLU A 7 5.42 4.93 -18.41
N MET A 8 6.74 4.79 -18.37
CA MET A 8 7.51 4.80 -17.14
C MET A 8 7.35 6.12 -16.38
N ARG A 9 7.40 7.25 -17.06
CA ARG A 9 7.18 8.57 -16.47
C ARG A 9 5.78 8.68 -15.88
N ILE A 10 4.74 8.34 -16.62
CA ILE A 10 3.33 8.38 -16.14
C ILE A 10 3.16 7.50 -14.89
N ALA A 11 3.74 6.30 -14.89
CA ALA A 11 3.69 5.41 -13.74
C ALA A 11 4.42 6.00 -12.51
N CYS A 12 5.56 6.65 -12.71
CA CYS A 12 6.32 7.29 -11.64
C CYS A 12 5.60 8.54 -11.09
N GLU A 13 4.95 9.33 -11.95
CA GLU A 13 4.10 10.46 -11.53
C GLU A 13 2.91 9.96 -10.70
N ALA A 14 2.21 8.93 -11.17
CA ALA A 14 1.09 8.34 -10.45
C ALA A 14 1.48 7.69 -9.11
N ALA A 15 2.70 7.18 -9.01
CA ALA A 15 3.30 6.65 -7.79
C ALA A 15 3.98 7.73 -6.91
N GLN A 16 3.90 9.00 -7.30
CA GLN A 16 4.48 10.14 -6.58
C GLN A 16 6.00 10.01 -6.31
N ILE A 17 6.75 9.48 -7.28
CA ILE A 17 8.21 9.32 -7.18
C ILE A 17 8.96 10.02 -8.34
N TRP A 18 8.25 10.64 -9.29
CA TRP A 18 8.87 11.25 -10.46
C TRP A 18 9.85 12.38 -10.12
N ASP A 19 9.50 13.23 -9.16
CA ASP A 19 10.35 14.37 -8.75
C ASP A 19 11.71 13.88 -8.23
N LEU A 20 11.72 12.79 -7.46
CA LEU A 20 12.97 12.17 -7.04
C LEU A 20 13.74 11.65 -8.27
N ILE A 21 13.10 10.82 -9.09
CA ILE A 21 13.77 10.17 -10.24
C ILE A 21 14.35 11.22 -11.20
N SER A 22 13.59 12.28 -11.51
CA SER A 22 14.04 13.35 -12.39
C SER A 22 15.21 14.17 -11.82
N SER A 23 15.38 14.20 -10.49
CA SER A 23 16.49 14.87 -9.82
C SER A 23 17.78 14.05 -9.79
N LEU A 24 17.70 12.74 -10.08
CA LEU A 24 18.89 11.87 -10.10
C LEU A 24 19.76 12.11 -11.34
N PRO A 25 21.09 11.95 -11.25
CA PRO A 25 22.02 12.30 -12.33
C PRO A 25 21.75 11.61 -13.67
N ASN A 26 21.22 10.38 -13.64
CA ASN A 26 20.90 9.60 -14.83
C ASN A 26 19.37 9.33 -14.96
N GLY A 27 18.52 10.07 -14.22
CA GLY A 27 17.06 9.90 -14.27
C GLY A 27 16.64 8.43 -14.10
N LEU A 28 15.86 7.92 -15.06
CA LEU A 28 15.37 6.53 -15.09
C LEU A 28 16.48 5.48 -15.20
N ASP A 29 17.63 5.82 -15.77
CA ASP A 29 18.78 4.93 -15.93
C ASP A 29 19.67 4.89 -14.67
N THR A 30 19.28 5.60 -13.61
CA THR A 30 20.05 5.60 -12.37
C THR A 30 20.03 4.22 -11.71
N MET A 31 21.22 3.67 -11.46
CA MET A 31 21.34 2.42 -10.68
C MET A 31 20.96 2.68 -9.22
N VAL A 32 19.96 1.96 -8.73
CA VAL A 32 19.49 2.05 -7.36
C VAL A 32 19.80 0.76 -6.58
N GLY A 33 20.04 0.85 -5.28
CA GLY A 33 20.31 -0.30 -4.40
C GLY A 33 21.65 -0.20 -3.68
N GLU A 34 22.21 -1.33 -3.25
CA GLU A 34 23.44 -1.37 -2.42
C GLU A 34 24.68 -0.77 -3.11
N ARG A 35 24.74 -0.87 -4.44
CA ARG A 35 25.87 -0.37 -5.27
C ARG A 35 25.54 0.90 -6.04
N GLY A 36 24.38 1.52 -5.77
CA GLY A 36 23.90 2.72 -6.45
C GLY A 36 23.30 3.74 -5.49
N HIS A 37 22.38 4.56 -6.00
CA HIS A 37 21.65 5.52 -5.18
C HIS A 37 20.80 4.79 -4.14
N ARG A 38 20.89 5.20 -2.87
CA ARG A 38 20.13 4.59 -1.77
C ARG A 38 18.77 5.28 -1.65
N LEU A 39 17.72 4.51 -1.85
CA LEU A 39 16.34 4.94 -1.62
C LEU A 39 15.94 4.72 -0.16
N SER A 40 15.17 5.67 0.40
CA SER A 40 14.47 5.50 1.67
C SER A 40 13.41 4.39 1.59
N GLY A 41 12.83 3.98 2.73
CA GLY A 41 11.77 2.98 2.77
C GLY A 41 10.55 3.38 1.92
N GLY A 42 10.08 4.61 2.08
CA GLY A 42 8.95 5.16 1.33
C GLY A 42 9.21 5.29 -0.17
N GLU A 43 10.43 5.69 -0.56
CA GLU A 43 10.82 5.78 -1.97
C GLU A 43 10.88 4.39 -2.63
N LYS A 44 11.38 3.37 -1.92
CA LYS A 44 11.36 1.98 -2.40
C LYS A 44 9.93 1.47 -2.63
N GLN A 45 9.02 1.79 -1.72
CA GLN A 45 7.61 1.40 -1.84
C GLN A 45 6.95 2.12 -3.02
N ARG A 46 7.12 3.43 -3.18
CA ARG A 46 6.59 4.17 -4.33
C ARG A 46 7.17 3.68 -5.66
N LEU A 47 8.44 3.30 -5.69
CA LEU A 47 9.03 2.67 -6.89
C LEU A 47 8.40 1.30 -7.18
N ALA A 48 8.11 0.51 -6.16
CA ALA A 48 7.39 -0.77 -6.33
C ALA A 48 5.96 -0.55 -6.85
N ILE A 49 5.27 0.51 -6.39
CA ILE A 49 3.95 0.92 -6.89
C ILE A 49 4.03 1.36 -8.36
N ALA A 50 5.04 2.14 -8.75
CA ALA A 50 5.24 2.51 -10.15
C ALA A 50 5.40 1.28 -11.06
N ARG A 51 6.15 0.27 -10.61
CA ARG A 51 6.29 -1.02 -11.32
C ARG A 51 4.98 -1.79 -11.39
N LEU A 52 4.16 -1.74 -10.34
CA LEU A 52 2.82 -2.34 -10.33
C LEU A 52 1.91 -1.67 -11.36
N LEU A 53 1.93 -0.33 -11.42
CA LEU A 53 1.16 0.45 -12.39
C LEU A 53 1.54 0.11 -13.83
N LEU A 54 2.83 -0.01 -14.14
CA LEU A 54 3.33 -0.42 -15.46
C LEU A 54 2.86 -1.83 -15.86
N LYS A 55 2.91 -2.78 -14.93
CA LYS A 55 2.43 -4.16 -15.18
C LYS A 55 0.93 -4.27 -15.31
N SER A 56 0.20 -3.34 -14.73
CA SER A 56 -1.28 -3.24 -14.76
C SER A 56 -2.02 -4.57 -14.53
N PRO A 57 -1.71 -5.35 -13.47
CA PRO A 57 -2.38 -6.62 -13.20
C PRO A 57 -3.83 -6.40 -12.79
N SER A 58 -4.69 -7.39 -13.08
CA SER A 58 -6.11 -7.38 -12.66
C SER A 58 -6.29 -7.68 -11.16
N ILE A 59 -5.37 -8.44 -10.58
CA ILE A 59 -5.39 -8.82 -9.16
C ILE A 59 -4.09 -8.37 -8.51
N VAL A 60 -4.19 -7.70 -7.36
CA VAL A 60 -3.06 -7.21 -6.58
C VAL A 60 -3.11 -7.79 -5.18
N ILE A 61 -1.98 -8.32 -4.72
CA ILE A 61 -1.83 -8.78 -3.33
C ILE A 61 -0.83 -7.86 -2.64
N LEU A 62 -1.25 -7.25 -1.54
CA LEU A 62 -0.43 -6.37 -0.71
C LEU A 62 -0.23 -6.98 0.66
N ASP A 63 1.02 -7.13 1.06
CA ASP A 63 1.41 -7.57 2.38
C ASP A 63 2.21 -6.46 3.06
N GLU A 64 1.68 -5.91 4.15
CA GLU A 64 2.34 -4.92 5.02
C GLU A 64 2.95 -3.69 4.30
N ALA A 65 2.21 -3.14 3.33
CA ALA A 65 2.70 -2.12 2.40
C ALA A 65 3.17 -0.79 3.05
N THR A 66 2.91 -0.51 4.33
CA THR A 66 3.18 0.78 4.97
C THR A 66 3.87 0.68 6.34
N ALA A 67 4.49 -0.46 6.68
CA ALA A 67 5.21 -0.61 7.94
C ALA A 67 6.48 0.25 7.98
N HIS A 68 6.70 0.95 9.11
CA HIS A 68 7.94 1.70 9.41
C HIS A 68 8.23 2.93 8.56
N LEU A 69 7.20 3.63 8.06
CA LEU A 69 7.35 4.92 7.39
C LEU A 69 7.13 6.09 8.37
N ASP A 70 7.81 7.22 8.11
CA ASP A 70 7.45 8.49 8.72
C ASP A 70 6.11 9.00 8.15
N SER A 71 5.45 9.92 8.87
CA SER A 71 4.09 10.36 8.56
C SER A 71 3.93 10.97 7.16
N GLU A 72 4.95 11.68 6.66
CA GLU A 72 4.90 12.32 5.34
C GLU A 72 5.01 11.28 4.23
N ASN A 73 5.97 10.36 4.31
CA ASN A 73 6.13 9.26 3.36
C ASN A 73 4.95 8.29 3.40
N GLU A 74 4.33 8.12 4.56
CA GLU A 74 3.13 7.28 4.70
C GLU A 74 1.97 7.80 3.86
N GLN A 75 1.68 9.11 3.90
CA GLN A 75 0.60 9.70 3.12
C GLN A 75 0.85 9.56 1.61
N LEU A 76 2.08 9.83 1.16
CA LEU A 76 2.46 9.67 -0.24
C LEU A 76 2.31 8.23 -0.74
N VAL A 77 2.71 7.25 0.07
CA VAL A 77 2.54 5.83 -0.26
C VAL A 77 1.06 5.44 -0.26
N HIS A 78 0.28 5.93 0.69
CA HIS A 78 -1.16 5.67 0.76
C HIS A 78 -1.89 6.18 -0.51
N ASP A 79 -1.62 7.42 -0.91
CA ASP A 79 -2.23 8.03 -2.10
C ASP A 79 -1.81 7.30 -3.39
N ALA A 80 -0.54 6.92 -3.49
CA ALA A 80 -0.03 6.13 -4.60
C ALA A 80 -0.69 4.74 -4.68
N LEU A 81 -0.87 4.07 -3.54
CA LEU A 81 -1.58 2.78 -3.46
C LEU A 81 -3.05 2.91 -3.84
N ALA A 82 -3.75 3.91 -3.32
CA ALA A 82 -5.16 4.15 -3.66
C ALA A 82 -5.34 4.31 -5.18
N ASN A 83 -4.45 5.06 -5.84
CA ASN A 83 -4.42 5.18 -7.29
C ASN A 83 -4.13 3.85 -7.99
N ALA A 84 -3.16 3.08 -7.50
CA ALA A 84 -2.76 1.81 -8.09
C ALA A 84 -3.82 0.72 -7.97
N LEU A 85 -4.64 0.75 -6.92
CA LEU A 85 -5.70 -0.25 -6.68
C LEU A 85 -7.02 0.08 -7.37
N LYS A 86 -7.21 1.29 -7.82
CA LYS A 86 -8.45 1.76 -8.43
C LYS A 86 -8.85 0.91 -9.64
N GLY A 87 -10.05 0.34 -9.60
CA GLY A 87 -10.60 -0.52 -10.66
C GLY A 87 -9.98 -1.93 -10.73
N ARG A 88 -9.24 -2.36 -9.69
CA ARG A 88 -8.63 -3.69 -9.59
C ARG A 88 -9.16 -4.48 -8.40
N THR A 89 -9.08 -5.79 -8.49
CA THR A 89 -9.30 -6.64 -7.32
C THR A 89 -8.04 -6.64 -6.47
N SER A 90 -8.18 -6.23 -5.20
CA SER A 90 -7.05 -6.21 -4.27
C SER A 90 -7.29 -7.11 -3.06
N ILE A 91 -6.27 -7.85 -2.65
CA ILE A 91 -6.21 -8.58 -1.38
C ILE A 91 -5.14 -7.92 -0.55
N VAL A 92 -5.53 -7.38 0.60
CA VAL A 92 -4.63 -6.64 1.48
C VAL A 92 -4.52 -7.35 2.82
N ILE A 93 -3.29 -7.74 3.19
CA ILE A 93 -2.99 -8.19 4.55
C ILE A 93 -2.69 -6.93 5.35
N ALA A 94 -3.65 -6.53 6.17
CA ALA A 94 -3.63 -5.22 6.81
C ALA A 94 -3.21 -5.33 8.28
N HIS A 95 -2.29 -4.45 8.67
CA HIS A 95 -1.87 -4.24 10.05
C HIS A 95 -2.37 -2.89 10.62
N ARG A 96 -3.04 -2.08 9.79
CA ARG A 96 -3.57 -0.76 10.18
C ARG A 96 -5.07 -0.70 9.98
N LEU A 97 -5.76 -0.13 10.96
CA LEU A 97 -7.21 0.01 10.97
C LEU A 97 -7.76 0.83 9.79
N SER A 98 -7.03 1.88 9.38
CA SER A 98 -7.43 2.73 8.23
C SER A 98 -7.60 1.91 6.96
N THR A 99 -6.64 1.03 6.66
CA THR A 99 -6.68 0.15 5.48
C THR A 99 -7.84 -0.84 5.53
N VAL A 100 -8.16 -1.34 6.74
CA VAL A 100 -9.24 -2.34 6.92
C VAL A 100 -10.62 -1.70 6.75
N ARG A 101 -10.81 -0.46 7.23
CA ARG A 101 -12.11 0.23 7.16
C ARG A 101 -12.61 0.47 5.75
N GLU A 102 -11.71 0.71 4.81
CA GLU A 102 -12.03 1.02 3.41
C GLU A 102 -12.25 -0.22 2.55
N ALA A 103 -12.04 -1.41 3.09
CA ALA A 103 -12.22 -2.65 2.34
C ALA A 103 -13.71 -2.96 2.09
N ASP A 104 -14.04 -3.35 0.86
CA ASP A 104 -15.39 -3.81 0.50
C ASP A 104 -15.78 -5.07 1.27
N GLN A 105 -14.79 -5.91 1.56
CA GLN A 105 -14.96 -7.15 2.31
C GLN A 105 -13.75 -7.43 3.21
N ILE A 106 -14.03 -7.75 4.46
CA ILE A 106 -13.05 -8.13 5.48
C ILE A 106 -13.22 -9.62 5.77
N LEU A 107 -12.11 -10.33 5.81
CA LEU A 107 -12.03 -11.73 6.24
C LEU A 107 -11.20 -11.80 7.52
N VAL A 108 -11.79 -12.28 8.60
CA VAL A 108 -11.08 -12.51 9.86
C VAL A 108 -10.65 -13.96 9.92
N LEU A 109 -9.34 -14.17 10.07
CA LEU A 109 -8.76 -15.50 10.14
C LEU A 109 -8.32 -15.82 11.58
N GLU A 110 -8.70 -16.99 12.06
CA GLU A 110 -8.21 -17.56 13.32
C GLU A 110 -7.81 -19.02 13.09
N LYS A 111 -6.60 -19.40 13.51
CA LYS A 111 -6.08 -20.78 13.40
C LYS A 111 -6.23 -21.40 12.00
N GLY A 112 -6.04 -20.58 10.96
CA GLY A 112 -6.11 -21.03 9.56
C GLY A 112 -7.53 -21.12 8.98
N SER A 113 -8.55 -20.69 9.72
CA SER A 113 -9.94 -20.69 9.27
C SER A 113 -10.53 -19.30 9.26
N ILE A 114 -11.43 -19.01 8.31
CA ILE A 114 -12.20 -17.76 8.29
C ILE A 114 -13.30 -17.89 9.33
N VAL A 115 -13.23 -17.06 10.38
CA VAL A 115 -14.19 -17.06 11.50
C VAL A 115 -15.24 -15.96 11.35
N GLU A 116 -14.91 -14.86 10.66
CA GLU A 116 -15.86 -13.79 10.37
C GLU A 116 -15.64 -13.27 8.96
N ARG A 117 -16.73 -12.77 8.36
CA ARG A 117 -16.76 -12.19 7.03
C ARG A 117 -17.83 -11.10 6.98
N GLY A 118 -17.49 -9.94 6.39
CA GLY A 118 -18.40 -8.81 6.23
C GLY A 118 -17.63 -7.53 5.88
N ASN A 119 -18.30 -6.39 5.84
CA ASN A 119 -17.67 -5.09 5.81
C ASN A 119 -17.42 -4.55 7.23
N HIS A 120 -16.77 -3.40 7.34
CA HIS A 120 -16.43 -2.81 8.64
C HIS A 120 -17.66 -2.61 9.55
N ILE A 121 -18.74 -2.04 9.02
CA ILE A 121 -19.94 -1.72 9.79
C ILE A 121 -20.60 -2.99 10.30
N GLU A 122 -20.82 -3.96 9.42
CA GLU A 122 -21.42 -5.25 9.77
C GLU A 122 -20.64 -6.00 10.86
N LEU A 123 -19.32 -5.97 10.79
CA LEU A 123 -18.47 -6.70 11.75
C LEU A 123 -18.36 -5.98 13.10
N ILE A 124 -18.40 -4.64 13.12
CA ILE A 124 -18.49 -3.88 14.38
C ILE A 124 -19.83 -4.14 15.07
N GLU A 125 -20.95 -4.06 14.33
CA GLU A 125 -22.29 -4.31 14.89
C GLU A 125 -22.46 -5.74 15.42
N ARG A 126 -21.77 -6.71 14.80
CA ARG A 126 -21.78 -8.10 15.23
C ARG A 126 -21.09 -8.33 16.56
N GLY A 127 -20.16 -7.46 16.97
CA GLY A 127 -19.47 -7.52 18.26
C GLY A 127 -18.56 -8.74 18.46
N GLY A 128 -18.07 -9.32 17.36
CA GLY A 128 -17.20 -10.50 17.38
C GLY A 128 -15.70 -10.18 17.47
N LEU A 129 -14.87 -11.12 17.02
CA LEU A 129 -13.41 -11.03 17.08
C LEU A 129 -12.88 -9.78 16.36
N TYR A 130 -13.46 -9.43 15.21
CA TYR A 130 -13.10 -8.19 14.50
C TYR A 130 -13.28 -6.94 15.36
N SER A 131 -14.46 -6.83 16.01
CA SER A 131 -14.79 -5.70 16.87
C SER A 131 -13.83 -5.60 18.07
N GLU A 132 -13.46 -6.74 18.67
CA GLU A 132 -12.48 -6.78 19.76
C GLU A 132 -11.09 -6.31 19.30
N LEU A 133 -10.61 -6.80 18.15
CA LEU A 133 -9.32 -6.41 17.59
C LEU A 133 -9.30 -4.92 17.22
N TYR A 134 -10.38 -4.45 16.62
CA TYR A 134 -10.54 -3.05 16.23
C TYR A 134 -10.43 -2.12 17.47
N ASN A 135 -11.20 -2.39 18.50
CA ASN A 135 -11.22 -1.59 19.73
C ASN A 135 -9.87 -1.59 20.47
N ARG A 136 -9.14 -2.72 20.46
CA ARG A 136 -7.80 -2.79 21.06
C ARG A 136 -6.78 -1.93 20.35
N GLN A 137 -6.83 -1.87 19.01
CA GLN A 137 -5.90 -1.03 18.24
C GLN A 137 -6.24 0.46 18.34
N ASP A 138 -7.54 0.81 18.37
CA ASP A 138 -8.00 2.18 18.51
C ASP A 138 -7.54 2.79 19.86
N LEU A 139 -7.62 2.00 20.93
CA LEU A 139 -7.14 2.37 22.27
C LEU A 139 -5.60 2.53 22.32
N SER A 140 -4.85 1.77 21.53
CA SER A 140 -3.38 1.86 21.48
C SER A 140 -2.88 3.02 20.61
N GLY A 141 -3.68 3.48 19.65
CA GLY A 141 -3.39 4.63 18.78
C GLY A 141 -3.67 6.01 19.42
N THR A 142 -4.37 6.05 20.54
CA THR A 142 -4.76 7.32 21.21
C THR A 142 -3.76 7.76 22.29
N THR A 143 -2.64 7.05 22.47
CA THR A 143 -1.64 7.37 23.50
C THR A 143 -0.34 7.86 22.84
N ASN A 144 -0.40 9.06 22.21
CA ASN A 144 0.78 9.90 21.97
C ASN A 144 0.37 11.35 21.82
#